data_de74169147ec596a802f787647d4a310
#
_entry.id   de74169147ec596a802f787647d4a310
#
_cell.length_a   1.000
_cell.length_b   1.000
_cell.length_c   1.000
_cell.angle_alpha   90.00
_cell.angle_beta   90.00
_cell.angle_gamma   90.00
#
_symmetry.space_group_name_H-M   'P 1'
#
loop_
_entity.id
_entity.type
_entity.pdbx_description
1 polymer ?
#
loop_
_entity_poly.entity_id
_entity_poly.type
_entity_poly.pdbx_seq_one_letter_code
_entity_poly.pdbx_strand_id
1 'polypeptide(L)'
;MFKKLTGFALFSLFLTVLTYNPFNGFFFNSLPDTYNNSSHSSFVLHKIQEMTLREKIAQMIISSVVPAEFSDSSSESIRLSSLCKDSKIGGFIFFKGSALQYAHVSNYLQNMSKTPLLISADFERGTGMRVTDGTLFPNNMAIGAAENYDLAYQMGKSVAEETRALGVQQNYAPVCDVNNNPDNPIINVRSFGEDAVLVSKMSEAMIKGLQDGNVIATAKHFPGHGDTKIDSHNDLPVLNFDINRLNQIELVPFKNAIENNVKSVMIAHLSFPELENQANVPASLSHNIVQGLLIDQLGFKGLIVTDALNMKGITKYFSTSQVALMCVNAGIDLILMPADEEASITAIENAVNKGSITEERIDRSVKKILSAKEWLGLYKNSTVDETSITSKINMKKSNELAQKIADESITLVKDDNHSLPFKKDVNHILVYNLSDGKDNINSAYFTNKITDYYPDAEVVDINQEISADSLSAYVDNAKSYDAVIISIFAKVKYGTGKISILSSQADLIKSLSQSVKNLVTISLGNPYLLKEFPETPNYICTYGDADVSINAVIKAIKGEIKFQGKLPVTINADYKFGWSILK
;
A
#
# COMPACT_ATOMS: atom_id res chain seq x y z
N MET A 1 29.97 68.09 58.36
CA MET A 1 29.65 68.70 57.06
C MET A 1 29.21 67.60 56.10
N PHE A 2 27.95 67.69 55.64
CA PHE A 2 27.24 66.94 54.53
C PHE A 2 27.51 65.44 54.30
N LYS A 3 26.54 64.59 54.66
CA LYS A 3 25.48 63.92 53.89
C LYS A 3 25.92 63.19 52.57
N LYS A 4 25.69 61.89 52.50
CA LYS A 4 24.66 61.26 51.66
C LYS A 4 24.60 59.75 51.90
N LEU A 5 23.39 59.31 52.14
CA LEU A 5 22.93 57.90 52.05
C LEU A 5 23.05 57.38 50.64
N THR A 6 23.36 56.11 50.47
CA THR A 6 22.82 55.28 49.38
C THR A 6 22.73 53.84 49.88
N GLY A 7 21.49 53.31 49.82
CA GLY A 7 21.17 51.96 50.25
C GLY A 7 21.61 50.90 49.22
N PHE A 8 22.07 49.80 49.74
CA PHE A 8 22.30 48.57 48.94
C PHE A 8 21.04 47.70 48.97
N ALA A 9 20.39 47.55 47.80
CA ALA A 9 19.38 46.57 47.63
C ALA A 9 20.04 45.23 47.22
N LEU A 10 19.86 44.20 48.05
CA LEU A 10 20.24 42.82 47.71
C LEU A 10 19.28 42.33 46.61
N PHE A 11 19.82 42.05 45.40
CA PHE A 11 19.18 41.27 44.38
C PHE A 11 19.55 39.80 44.60
N SER A 12 18.61 39.01 45.13
CA SER A 12 18.71 37.57 45.20
C SER A 12 18.37 37.01 43.80
N LEU A 13 19.40 36.53 43.09
CA LEU A 13 19.28 35.86 41.82
C LEU A 13 18.80 34.41 42.08
N PHE A 14 17.50 34.15 41.94
CA PHE A 14 17.00 32.79 41.84
C PHE A 14 17.30 32.27 40.43
N LEU A 15 18.32 31.40 40.34
CA LEU A 15 18.61 30.62 39.14
C LEU A 15 17.56 29.48 39.04
N THR A 16 16.45 29.72 38.36
CA THR A 16 15.53 28.65 37.95
C THR A 16 16.15 27.95 36.76
N VAL A 17 16.66 26.76 36.99
CA VAL A 17 17.01 25.82 35.92
C VAL A 17 15.69 25.36 35.28
N LEU A 18 15.34 25.96 34.15
CA LEU A 18 14.27 25.47 33.27
C LEU A 18 14.80 24.21 32.62
N THR A 19 14.42 23.05 33.14
CA THR A 19 14.49 21.79 32.38
C THR A 19 13.52 21.90 31.23
N TYR A 20 14.02 22.11 30.04
CA TYR A 20 13.24 22.11 28.80
C TYR A 20 12.76 20.69 28.54
N ASN A 21 11.49 20.44 28.87
CA ASN A 21 10.78 19.23 28.44
C ASN A 21 10.06 19.60 27.14
N PRO A 22 10.48 19.07 25.96
CA PRO A 22 9.91 19.46 24.68
C PRO A 22 8.42 19.10 24.51
N PHE A 23 7.87 18.31 25.43
CA PHE A 23 6.45 17.93 25.42
C PHE A 23 5.57 18.70 26.43
N ASN A 24 6.14 19.47 27.35
CA ASN A 24 5.35 20.25 28.33
C ASN A 24 5.04 21.69 27.88
N GLY A 25 5.32 22.07 26.64
CA GLY A 25 5.05 23.41 26.09
C GLY A 25 3.73 23.58 25.37
N PHE A 26 2.92 22.55 25.21
CA PHE A 26 1.61 22.67 24.60
C PHE A 26 0.54 22.90 25.67
N PHE A 27 0.45 24.14 26.17
CA PHE A 27 -0.78 24.59 26.75
C PHE A 27 -1.86 24.53 25.67
N PHE A 28 -2.90 23.73 25.89
CA PHE A 28 -4.15 23.76 25.15
C PHE A 28 -4.80 25.14 25.32
N ASN A 29 -4.27 26.16 24.66
CA ASN A 29 -5.09 27.25 24.23
C ASN A 29 -5.95 26.65 23.13
N SER A 30 -7.25 26.52 23.38
CA SER A 30 -8.24 26.22 22.37
C SER A 30 -7.98 27.16 21.19
N LEU A 31 -7.26 26.68 20.17
CA LEU A 31 -7.19 27.38 18.90
C LEU A 31 -8.63 27.57 18.47
N PRO A 32 -9.05 28.79 18.09
CA PRO A 32 -10.41 29.00 17.61
C PRO A 32 -10.66 27.98 16.51
N ASP A 33 -11.82 27.34 16.57
CA ASP A 33 -12.34 26.37 15.61
C ASP A 33 -12.25 26.97 14.20
N THR A 34 -11.08 26.84 13.55
CA THR A 34 -10.85 27.32 12.18
C THR A 34 -11.46 26.37 11.14
N TYR A 35 -12.14 25.31 11.58
CA TYR A 35 -13.13 24.60 10.78
C TYR A 35 -14.42 25.46 10.71
N ASN A 36 -14.28 26.58 10.05
CA ASN A 36 -15.38 27.48 9.80
C ASN A 36 -16.47 26.73 9.00
N ASN A 37 -17.73 26.83 9.41
CA ASN A 37 -18.90 26.31 8.69
C ASN A 37 -18.97 26.76 7.19
N SER A 38 -18.13 27.69 6.77
CA SER A 38 -17.99 28.17 5.40
C SER A 38 -17.25 27.19 4.46
N SER A 39 -16.63 26.10 4.94
CA SER A 39 -15.93 25.11 4.12
C SER A 39 -16.80 23.95 3.64
N HIS A 40 -17.99 23.77 4.22
CA HIS A 40 -18.95 22.73 3.83
C HIS A 40 -20.16 23.35 3.13
N SER A 41 -20.71 22.62 2.13
CA SER A 41 -21.91 23.11 1.41
C SER A 41 -23.12 23.17 2.33
N SER A 42 -24.06 24.07 2.01
CA SER A 42 -25.36 24.15 2.71
C SER A 42 -26.11 22.81 2.67
N PHE A 43 -25.91 22.03 1.61
CA PHE A 43 -26.45 20.68 1.48
C PHE A 43 -25.92 19.72 2.55
N VAL A 44 -24.60 19.67 2.76
CA VAL A 44 -23.99 18.82 3.79
C VAL A 44 -24.44 19.24 5.19
N LEU A 45 -24.48 20.55 5.46
CA LEU A 45 -24.95 21.08 6.76
C LEU A 45 -26.42 20.72 7.03
N HIS A 46 -27.27 20.73 6.01
CA HIS A 46 -28.65 20.30 6.15
C HIS A 46 -28.76 18.80 6.38
N LYS A 47 -28.00 17.98 5.61
CA LYS A 47 -28.03 16.53 5.76
C LYS A 47 -27.62 16.05 7.16
N ILE A 48 -26.60 16.66 7.76
CA ILE A 48 -26.19 16.27 9.12
C ILE A 48 -27.25 16.59 10.18
N GLN A 49 -28.05 17.65 9.98
CA GLN A 49 -29.12 18.00 10.88
C GLN A 49 -30.30 17.02 10.83
N GLU A 50 -30.49 16.31 9.71
CA GLU A 50 -31.52 15.28 9.56
C GLU A 50 -31.15 13.95 10.22
N MET A 51 -29.89 13.76 10.63
CA MET A 51 -29.35 12.51 11.16
C MET A 51 -29.47 12.45 12.68
N THR A 52 -29.89 11.30 13.20
CA THR A 52 -29.75 10.99 14.63
C THR A 52 -28.27 10.79 15.00
N LEU A 53 -27.92 10.91 16.28
CA LEU A 53 -26.56 10.65 16.74
C LEU A 53 -26.05 9.27 16.29
N ARG A 54 -26.89 8.23 16.40
CA ARG A 54 -26.55 6.88 15.97
C ARG A 54 -26.27 6.80 14.46
N GLU A 55 -27.08 7.44 13.62
CA GLU A 55 -26.84 7.52 12.17
C GLU A 55 -25.53 8.25 11.84
N LYS A 56 -25.22 9.32 12.57
CA LYS A 56 -23.94 10.05 12.42
C LYS A 56 -22.76 9.13 12.73
N ILE A 57 -22.78 8.43 13.86
CA ILE A 57 -21.73 7.49 14.27
C ILE A 57 -21.58 6.37 13.24
N ALA A 58 -22.69 5.82 12.76
CA ALA A 58 -22.69 4.75 11.78
C ALA A 58 -22.02 5.16 10.45
N GLN A 59 -22.11 6.43 10.04
CA GLN A 59 -21.39 6.92 8.86
C GLN A 59 -19.85 6.81 8.99
N MET A 60 -19.31 6.71 10.18
CA MET A 60 -17.88 6.52 10.41
C MET A 60 -17.44 5.07 10.23
N ILE A 61 -18.36 4.11 10.13
CA ILE A 61 -18.06 2.67 10.03
C ILE A 61 -17.97 2.21 8.58
N ILE A 62 -16.87 1.53 8.24
CA ILE A 62 -16.65 0.87 6.97
C ILE A 62 -16.51 -0.63 7.23
N SER A 63 -17.50 -1.41 6.82
CA SER A 63 -17.49 -2.87 6.90
C SER A 63 -16.85 -3.49 5.65
N SER A 64 -16.80 -4.81 5.55
CA SER A 64 -16.20 -5.51 4.41
C SER A 64 -17.20 -6.42 3.70
N VAL A 65 -16.92 -6.66 2.43
CA VAL A 65 -17.63 -7.66 1.61
C VAL A 65 -16.70 -8.29 0.59
N VAL A 66 -16.92 -9.58 0.32
CA VAL A 66 -16.24 -10.32 -0.74
C VAL A 66 -17.24 -10.54 -1.87
N PRO A 67 -17.23 -9.73 -2.95
CA PRO A 67 -18.20 -9.83 -4.03
C PRO A 67 -18.28 -11.22 -4.68
N ALA A 68 -17.17 -11.98 -4.72
CA ALA A 68 -17.16 -13.35 -5.23
C ALA A 68 -18.01 -14.35 -4.41
N GLU A 69 -18.22 -14.05 -3.11
CA GLU A 69 -18.95 -14.90 -2.17
C GLU A 69 -20.39 -14.41 -1.95
N PHE A 70 -20.76 -13.27 -2.55
CA PHE A 70 -22.07 -12.68 -2.42
C PHE A 70 -23.13 -13.46 -3.22
N SER A 71 -24.28 -13.66 -2.59
CA SER A 71 -25.50 -14.17 -3.23
C SER A 71 -26.71 -13.50 -2.57
N ASP A 72 -27.70 -13.11 -3.35
CA ASP A 72 -28.88 -12.36 -2.90
C ASP A 72 -29.70 -13.08 -1.80
N SER A 73 -29.54 -14.39 -1.66
CA SER A 73 -30.24 -15.23 -0.68
C SER A 73 -29.33 -15.76 0.45
N SER A 74 -28.09 -15.32 0.52
CA SER A 74 -27.12 -15.77 1.54
C SER A 74 -27.35 -15.11 2.90
N SER A 75 -26.83 -15.74 3.98
CA SER A 75 -26.78 -15.11 5.31
C SER A 75 -25.97 -13.81 5.29
N GLU A 76 -24.95 -13.73 4.42
CA GLU A 76 -24.15 -12.52 4.24
C GLU A 76 -24.98 -11.39 3.62
N SER A 77 -25.84 -11.64 2.65
CA SER A 77 -26.73 -10.60 2.10
C SER A 77 -27.72 -10.07 3.14
N ILE A 78 -28.18 -10.92 4.07
CA ILE A 78 -29.04 -10.50 5.19
C ILE A 78 -28.24 -9.57 6.12
N ARG A 79 -27.01 -9.95 6.51
CA ARG A 79 -26.11 -9.13 7.35
C ARG A 79 -25.85 -7.78 6.71
N LEU A 80 -25.44 -7.76 5.44
CA LEU A 80 -25.13 -6.54 4.71
C LEU A 80 -26.37 -5.65 4.56
N SER A 81 -27.55 -6.25 4.30
CA SER A 81 -28.83 -5.50 4.23
C SER A 81 -29.18 -4.84 5.55
N SER A 82 -28.98 -5.52 6.69
CA SER A 82 -29.19 -4.93 8.03
C SER A 82 -28.21 -3.78 8.28
N LEU A 83 -26.93 -3.92 7.94
CA LEU A 83 -25.97 -2.83 8.05
C LEU A 83 -26.37 -1.58 7.23
N CYS A 84 -26.94 -1.78 6.05
CA CYS A 84 -27.42 -0.68 5.21
C CYS A 84 -28.71 -0.03 5.74
N LYS A 85 -29.72 -0.84 6.09
CA LYS A 85 -31.07 -0.37 6.42
C LYS A 85 -31.22 0.03 7.88
N ASP A 86 -30.73 -0.82 8.77
CA ASP A 86 -30.93 -0.68 10.21
C ASP A 86 -29.82 0.14 10.85
N SER A 87 -28.57 -0.28 10.67
CA SER A 87 -27.42 0.43 11.23
C SER A 87 -27.03 1.69 10.43
N LYS A 88 -27.28 1.72 9.11
CA LYS A 88 -27.01 2.85 8.19
C LYS A 88 -25.53 3.25 8.15
N ILE A 89 -24.64 2.23 8.03
CA ILE A 89 -23.18 2.46 8.03
C ILE A 89 -22.70 3.32 6.87
N GLY A 90 -21.45 3.83 6.99
CA GLY A 90 -20.87 4.77 6.04
C GLY A 90 -20.47 4.17 4.71
N GLY A 91 -20.07 2.89 4.68
CA GLY A 91 -19.60 2.25 3.47
C GLY A 91 -19.04 0.84 3.66
N PHE A 92 -18.39 0.35 2.59
CA PHE A 92 -17.78 -0.99 2.57
C PHE A 92 -16.43 -0.96 1.85
N ILE A 93 -15.50 -1.81 2.30
CA ILE A 93 -14.34 -2.22 1.51
C ILE A 93 -14.66 -3.52 0.75
N PHE A 94 -14.38 -3.53 -0.55
CA PHE A 94 -14.59 -4.69 -1.43
C PHE A 94 -13.29 -5.47 -1.62
N PHE A 95 -13.38 -6.79 -1.52
CA PHE A 95 -12.29 -7.72 -1.77
C PHE A 95 -12.46 -8.44 -3.11
N LYS A 96 -12.15 -9.75 -3.19
CA LYS A 96 -12.10 -10.51 -4.44
C LYS A 96 -13.48 -10.64 -5.12
N GLY A 97 -13.49 -10.49 -6.46
CA GLY A 97 -14.69 -10.72 -7.31
C GLY A 97 -14.39 -10.48 -8.78
N SER A 98 -15.37 -10.73 -9.66
CA SER A 98 -15.33 -10.26 -11.05
C SER A 98 -15.89 -8.83 -11.15
N ALA A 99 -15.68 -8.17 -12.29
CA ALA A 99 -16.21 -6.83 -12.52
C ALA A 99 -17.74 -6.78 -12.41
N LEU A 100 -18.45 -7.78 -12.95
CA LEU A 100 -19.90 -7.88 -12.83
C LEU A 100 -20.34 -8.04 -11.37
N GLN A 101 -19.64 -8.89 -10.59
CA GLN A 101 -19.95 -9.07 -9.17
C GLN A 101 -19.74 -7.76 -8.38
N TYR A 102 -18.67 -7.00 -8.67
CA TYR A 102 -18.44 -5.70 -8.05
C TYR A 102 -19.59 -4.73 -8.35
N ALA A 103 -19.96 -4.57 -9.62
CA ALA A 103 -21.03 -3.66 -10.03
C ALA A 103 -22.39 -4.07 -9.43
N HIS A 104 -22.71 -5.37 -9.47
CA HIS A 104 -23.95 -5.92 -8.91
C HIS A 104 -24.04 -5.66 -7.39
N VAL A 105 -23.02 -6.05 -6.63
CA VAL A 105 -23.00 -5.89 -5.17
C VAL A 105 -23.01 -4.40 -4.79
N SER A 106 -22.27 -3.57 -5.52
CA SER A 106 -22.29 -2.12 -5.32
C SER A 106 -23.71 -1.59 -5.47
N ASN A 107 -24.39 -1.90 -6.59
CA ASN A 107 -25.76 -1.44 -6.85
C ASN A 107 -26.75 -1.98 -5.81
N TYR A 108 -26.63 -3.27 -5.44
CA TYR A 108 -27.48 -3.89 -4.42
C TYR A 108 -27.41 -3.14 -3.09
N LEU A 109 -26.21 -2.86 -2.60
CA LEU A 109 -25.99 -2.15 -1.33
C LEU A 109 -26.41 -0.67 -1.40
N GLN A 110 -26.08 0.01 -2.50
CA GLN A 110 -26.49 1.41 -2.72
C GLN A 110 -28.00 1.58 -2.73
N ASN A 111 -28.74 0.68 -3.39
CA ASN A 111 -30.20 0.70 -3.46
C ASN A 111 -30.89 0.47 -2.10
N MET A 112 -30.20 -0.19 -1.16
CA MET A 112 -30.70 -0.43 0.19
C MET A 112 -30.41 0.72 1.16
N SER A 113 -29.48 1.61 0.81
CA SER A 113 -28.99 2.64 1.71
C SER A 113 -29.68 3.97 1.52
N LYS A 114 -30.20 4.58 2.60
CA LYS A 114 -30.80 5.92 2.59
C LYS A 114 -29.75 7.01 2.30
N THR A 115 -28.57 6.89 2.90
CA THR A 115 -27.40 7.73 2.64
C THR A 115 -26.45 6.96 1.73
N PRO A 116 -26.01 7.51 0.59
CA PRO A 116 -25.12 6.80 -0.30
C PRO A 116 -23.88 6.24 0.43
N LEU A 117 -23.49 5.03 0.10
CA LEU A 117 -22.33 4.35 0.68
C LEU A 117 -21.03 4.83 0.04
N LEU A 118 -19.96 4.93 0.82
CA LEU A 118 -18.60 5.07 0.31
C LEU A 118 -18.01 3.68 0.14
N ILE A 119 -17.88 3.22 -1.11
CA ILE A 119 -17.29 1.91 -1.42
C ILE A 119 -15.82 2.11 -1.74
N SER A 120 -14.97 1.29 -1.11
CA SER A 120 -13.52 1.35 -1.21
C SER A 120 -12.92 0.00 -1.62
N ALA A 121 -11.68 0.01 -2.08
CA ALA A 121 -10.89 -1.19 -2.35
C ALA A 121 -9.38 -0.89 -2.32
N ASP A 122 -8.55 -1.95 -2.23
CA ASP A 122 -7.09 -1.87 -2.38
C ASP A 122 -6.69 -2.18 -3.83
N PHE A 123 -6.55 -1.16 -4.64
CA PHE A 123 -6.10 -1.25 -6.02
C PHE A 123 -4.72 -0.57 -6.18
N GLU A 124 -3.72 -1.02 -5.39
CA GLU A 124 -2.38 -0.42 -5.35
C GLU A 124 -1.68 -0.44 -6.71
N ARG A 125 -1.92 -1.49 -7.50
CA ARG A 125 -1.38 -1.69 -8.85
C ARG A 125 -2.46 -2.10 -9.85
N GLY A 126 -3.63 -1.44 -9.77
CA GLY A 126 -4.75 -1.69 -10.66
C GLY A 126 -5.83 -2.57 -10.07
N THR A 127 -6.99 -2.53 -10.72
CA THR A 127 -8.17 -3.27 -10.28
C THR A 127 -7.95 -4.79 -10.31
N GLY A 128 -7.06 -5.29 -11.20
CA GLY A 128 -6.68 -6.69 -11.30
C GLY A 128 -6.06 -7.30 -10.04
N MET A 129 -5.74 -6.49 -9.01
CA MET A 129 -5.37 -7.03 -7.69
C MET A 129 -6.53 -7.74 -6.99
N ARG A 130 -7.76 -7.29 -7.21
CA ARG A 130 -8.96 -7.79 -6.54
C ARG A 130 -10.01 -8.29 -7.53
N VAL A 131 -10.03 -7.72 -8.72
CA VAL A 131 -11.02 -8.00 -9.77
C VAL A 131 -10.39 -8.94 -10.80
N THR A 132 -10.96 -10.15 -10.94
CA THR A 132 -10.35 -11.23 -11.73
C THR A 132 -10.17 -10.91 -13.22
N ASP A 133 -11.01 -10.01 -13.73
CA ASP A 133 -11.01 -9.50 -15.11
C ASP A 133 -10.60 -8.01 -15.20
N GLY A 134 -9.98 -7.46 -14.15
CA GLY A 134 -9.46 -6.09 -14.11
C GLY A 134 -8.05 -5.95 -14.67
N THR A 135 -7.65 -4.73 -14.99
CA THR A 135 -6.27 -4.45 -15.44
C THR A 135 -5.28 -4.59 -14.28
N LEU A 136 -4.20 -5.34 -14.52
CA LEU A 136 -3.10 -5.52 -13.57
C LEU A 136 -1.84 -4.83 -14.09
N PHE A 137 -1.38 -3.82 -13.39
CA PHE A 137 -0.10 -3.15 -13.63
C PHE A 137 1.05 -3.84 -12.90
N PRO A 138 2.32 -3.57 -13.28
CA PRO A 138 3.47 -3.94 -12.46
C PRO A 138 3.38 -3.40 -11.03
N ASN A 139 4.16 -3.98 -10.12
CA ASN A 139 4.26 -3.46 -8.74
C ASN A 139 4.83 -2.03 -8.73
N ASN A 140 4.54 -1.26 -7.67
CA ASN A 140 5.00 0.12 -7.55
C ASN A 140 6.53 0.24 -7.64
N MET A 141 7.29 -0.75 -7.15
CA MET A 141 8.75 -0.74 -7.26
C MET A 141 9.23 -0.81 -8.73
N ALA A 142 8.49 -1.47 -9.62
CA ALA A 142 8.77 -1.43 -11.05
C ALA A 142 8.52 -0.03 -11.63
N ILE A 143 7.45 0.66 -11.19
CA ILE A 143 7.17 2.03 -11.62
C ILE A 143 8.27 2.97 -11.11
N GLY A 144 8.76 2.75 -9.88
CA GLY A 144 9.91 3.45 -9.33
C GLY A 144 11.19 3.23 -10.15
N ALA A 145 11.42 2.00 -10.61
CA ALA A 145 12.57 1.66 -11.47
C ALA A 145 12.52 2.34 -12.84
N ALA A 146 11.33 2.59 -13.38
CA ALA A 146 11.16 3.33 -14.63
C ALA A 146 11.45 4.84 -14.47
N GLU A 147 11.40 5.39 -13.26
CA GLU A 147 11.57 6.82 -12.94
C GLU A 147 10.72 7.77 -13.82
N ASN A 148 9.56 7.30 -14.30
CA ASN A 148 8.69 8.04 -15.20
C ASN A 148 7.39 8.46 -14.50
N TYR A 149 7.35 9.68 -14.00
CA TYR A 149 6.21 10.23 -13.23
C TYR A 149 4.93 10.34 -14.07
N ASP A 150 5.06 10.59 -15.39
CA ASP A 150 3.89 10.62 -16.28
C ASP A 150 3.22 9.25 -16.38
N LEU A 151 4.00 8.17 -16.41
CA LEU A 151 3.45 6.81 -16.38
C LEU A 151 2.71 6.52 -15.05
N ALA A 152 3.23 6.98 -13.92
CA ALA A 152 2.56 6.86 -12.63
C ALA A 152 1.22 7.64 -12.61
N TYR A 153 1.19 8.85 -13.20
CA TYR A 153 -0.05 9.63 -13.36
C TYR A 153 -1.05 8.92 -14.27
N GLN A 154 -0.61 8.45 -15.44
CA GLN A 154 -1.48 7.75 -16.39
C GLN A 154 -2.03 6.45 -15.80
N MET A 155 -1.22 5.71 -15.05
CA MET A 155 -1.67 4.54 -14.29
C MET A 155 -2.75 4.92 -13.28
N GLY A 156 -2.53 5.94 -12.44
CA GLY A 156 -3.51 6.43 -11.49
C GLY A 156 -4.84 6.77 -12.15
N LYS A 157 -4.80 7.44 -13.31
CA LYS A 157 -5.98 7.79 -14.08
C LYS A 157 -6.70 6.58 -14.68
N SER A 158 -5.94 5.63 -15.25
CA SER A 158 -6.48 4.37 -15.77
C SER A 158 -7.15 3.53 -14.67
N VAL A 159 -6.50 3.44 -13.50
CA VAL A 159 -7.08 2.77 -12.31
C VAL A 159 -8.36 3.45 -11.88
N ALA A 160 -8.41 4.79 -11.88
CA ALA A 160 -9.62 5.53 -11.50
C ALA A 160 -10.80 5.29 -12.45
N GLU A 161 -10.55 5.22 -13.76
CA GLU A 161 -11.59 4.92 -14.76
C GLU A 161 -12.26 3.56 -14.48
N GLU A 162 -11.46 2.51 -14.23
CA GLU A 162 -11.98 1.19 -13.89
C GLU A 162 -12.64 1.18 -12.50
N THR A 163 -12.02 1.82 -11.50
CA THR A 163 -12.53 1.92 -10.13
C THR A 163 -13.95 2.50 -10.12
N ARG A 164 -14.16 3.60 -10.85
CA ARG A 164 -15.49 4.25 -10.96
C ARG A 164 -16.50 3.36 -11.70
N ALA A 165 -16.07 2.66 -12.74
CA ALA A 165 -16.94 1.74 -13.49
C ALA A 165 -17.42 0.57 -12.61
N LEU A 166 -16.61 0.10 -11.68
CA LEU A 166 -16.91 -0.96 -10.72
C LEU A 166 -17.86 -0.53 -9.58
N GLY A 167 -18.20 0.75 -9.48
CA GLY A 167 -18.97 1.28 -8.36
C GLY A 167 -18.14 1.52 -7.09
N VAL A 168 -16.82 1.62 -7.22
CA VAL A 168 -15.88 1.97 -6.14
C VAL A 168 -15.52 3.44 -6.24
N GLN A 169 -15.36 4.14 -5.11
CA GLN A 169 -15.13 5.57 -5.08
C GLN A 169 -13.87 5.98 -4.32
N GLN A 170 -13.36 5.12 -3.44
CA GLN A 170 -12.12 5.34 -2.70
C GLN A 170 -11.15 4.20 -2.96
N ASN A 171 -9.92 4.54 -3.33
CA ASN A 171 -8.83 3.57 -3.47
C ASN A 171 -7.84 3.76 -2.32
N TYR A 172 -7.56 2.68 -1.58
CA TYR A 172 -6.52 2.66 -0.57
C TYR A 172 -5.14 2.52 -1.24
N ALA A 173 -4.78 3.53 -2.01
CA ALA A 173 -3.53 3.73 -2.74
C ALA A 173 -3.28 5.22 -2.99
N PRO A 174 -2.00 5.64 -3.15
CA PRO A 174 -0.78 4.84 -3.23
C PRO A 174 -0.18 4.45 -1.88
N VAL A 175 0.74 3.46 -1.93
CA VAL A 175 1.66 3.17 -0.83
C VAL A 175 2.76 4.23 -0.85
N CYS A 176 2.81 5.05 0.20
CA CYS A 176 3.77 6.14 0.38
C CYS A 176 4.95 5.76 1.29
N ASP A 177 5.02 4.49 1.70
CA ASP A 177 6.09 3.99 2.56
C ASP A 177 7.43 3.99 1.81
N VAL A 178 8.48 4.47 2.47
CA VAL A 178 9.86 4.46 1.97
C VAL A 178 10.52 3.14 2.35
N ASN A 179 10.79 2.25 1.39
CA ASN A 179 11.30 0.89 1.66
C ASN A 179 12.81 0.88 1.88
N ASN A 180 13.25 1.45 2.99
CA ASN A 180 14.68 1.53 3.37
C ASN A 180 15.18 0.32 4.18
N ASN A 181 14.34 -0.68 4.42
CA ASN A 181 14.70 -1.94 5.04
C ASN A 181 14.51 -3.11 4.05
N PRO A 182 15.61 -3.74 3.58
CA PRO A 182 15.53 -4.87 2.64
C PRO A 182 14.85 -6.12 3.25
N ASP A 183 14.80 -6.22 4.59
CA ASP A 183 14.16 -7.34 5.30
C ASP A 183 12.66 -7.08 5.56
N ASN A 184 12.10 -5.98 5.05
CA ASN A 184 10.70 -5.68 5.24
C ASN A 184 9.81 -6.74 4.54
N PRO A 185 8.99 -7.50 5.31
CA PRO A 185 8.24 -8.62 4.76
C PRO A 185 6.92 -8.20 4.09
N ILE A 186 6.47 -6.95 4.28
CA ILE A 186 5.11 -6.52 3.92
C ILE A 186 5.08 -5.36 2.92
N ILE A 187 6.03 -4.46 2.94
CA ILE A 187 6.11 -3.32 2.00
C ILE A 187 6.89 -3.72 0.76
N ASN A 188 8.19 -3.91 0.85
CA ASN A 188 9.04 -4.41 -0.25
C ASN A 188 8.62 -3.82 -1.61
N VAL A 189 8.26 -4.65 -2.60
CA VAL A 189 7.87 -4.24 -3.96
C VAL A 189 6.57 -3.43 -4.05
N ARG A 190 5.81 -3.29 -2.96
CA ARG A 190 4.64 -2.41 -2.88
C ARG A 190 5.01 -0.93 -2.80
N SER A 191 6.21 -0.59 -2.28
CA SER A 191 6.77 0.76 -2.30
C SER A 191 7.35 1.09 -3.68
N PHE A 192 7.44 2.37 -4.02
CA PHE A 192 8.15 2.85 -5.22
C PHE A 192 9.67 2.76 -5.08
N GLY A 193 10.23 2.65 -3.86
CA GLY A 193 11.66 2.52 -3.61
C GLY A 193 12.10 2.93 -2.21
N GLU A 194 13.42 3.10 -2.03
CA GLU A 194 14.04 3.49 -0.75
C GLU A 194 14.31 5.00 -0.63
N ASP A 195 14.28 5.73 -1.73
CA ASP A 195 14.51 7.18 -1.75
C ASP A 195 13.21 7.95 -1.49
N ALA A 196 13.20 8.76 -0.44
CA ALA A 196 12.01 9.49 -0.03
C ALA A 196 11.51 10.50 -1.07
N VAL A 197 12.42 11.05 -1.91
CA VAL A 197 12.06 12.00 -2.98
C VAL A 197 11.43 11.27 -4.16
N LEU A 198 11.99 10.12 -4.55
CA LEU A 198 11.39 9.26 -5.58
C LEU A 198 9.97 8.82 -5.17
N VAL A 199 9.83 8.28 -3.94
CA VAL A 199 8.53 7.85 -3.40
C VAL A 199 7.54 9.00 -3.39
N SER A 200 7.96 10.21 -2.97
CA SER A 200 7.11 11.40 -2.95
C SER A 200 6.57 11.76 -4.33
N LYS A 201 7.43 11.85 -5.34
CA LYS A 201 7.05 12.25 -6.70
C LYS A 201 6.17 11.20 -7.39
N MET A 202 6.47 9.91 -7.20
CA MET A 202 5.66 8.81 -7.75
C MET A 202 4.28 8.79 -7.10
N SER A 203 4.22 8.91 -5.77
CA SER A 203 2.95 8.96 -5.03
C SER A 203 2.11 10.18 -5.41
N GLU A 204 2.72 11.37 -5.54
CA GLU A 204 2.06 12.59 -6.00
C GLU A 204 1.42 12.39 -7.39
N ALA A 205 2.17 11.86 -8.34
CA ALA A 205 1.69 11.60 -9.69
C ALA A 205 0.49 10.64 -9.69
N MET A 206 0.58 9.54 -8.93
CA MET A 206 -0.51 8.56 -8.81
C MET A 206 -1.73 9.15 -8.09
N ILE A 207 -1.56 9.91 -7.00
CA ILE A 207 -2.63 10.62 -6.29
C ILE A 207 -3.37 11.55 -7.27
N LYS A 208 -2.61 12.35 -8.02
CA LYS A 208 -3.19 13.27 -9.00
C LYS A 208 -4.00 12.51 -10.06
N GLY A 209 -3.46 11.42 -10.61
CA GLY A 209 -4.15 10.59 -11.60
C GLY A 209 -5.47 10.02 -11.06
N LEU A 210 -5.46 9.45 -9.85
CA LEU A 210 -6.65 8.93 -9.18
C LEU A 210 -7.71 10.01 -8.95
N GLN A 211 -7.30 11.17 -8.43
CA GLN A 211 -8.22 12.25 -8.08
C GLN A 211 -8.76 13.00 -9.32
N ASP A 212 -7.96 13.16 -10.39
CA ASP A 212 -8.43 13.66 -11.69
C ASP A 212 -9.45 12.70 -12.35
N GLY A 213 -9.44 11.41 -11.97
CA GLY A 213 -10.44 10.42 -12.33
C GLY A 213 -11.65 10.36 -11.37
N ASN A 214 -11.78 11.33 -10.45
CA ASN A 214 -12.84 11.40 -9.43
C ASN A 214 -12.90 10.19 -8.49
N VAL A 215 -11.73 9.69 -8.05
CA VAL A 215 -11.54 8.67 -7.02
C VAL A 215 -10.78 9.28 -5.85
N ILE A 216 -11.21 9.02 -4.62
CA ILE A 216 -10.46 9.41 -3.43
C ILE A 216 -9.20 8.56 -3.35
N ALA A 217 -8.03 9.18 -3.54
CA ALA A 217 -6.74 8.56 -3.27
C ALA A 217 -6.47 8.57 -1.76
N THR A 218 -5.80 7.52 -1.27
CA THR A 218 -5.45 7.36 0.15
C THR A 218 -3.96 7.09 0.30
N ALA A 219 -3.20 8.06 0.81
CA ALA A 219 -1.79 7.87 1.11
C ALA A 219 -1.62 6.95 2.32
N LYS A 220 -0.82 5.88 2.20
CA LYS A 220 -0.65 4.85 3.23
C LYS A 220 0.78 4.33 3.34
N HIS A 221 1.23 3.88 4.50
CA HIS A 221 0.55 3.73 5.80
C HIS A 221 1.19 4.72 6.80
N PHE A 222 0.50 5.80 7.12
CA PHE A 222 1.04 6.87 7.97
C PHE A 222 1.33 6.37 9.40
N PRO A 223 2.46 6.75 10.05
CA PRO A 223 3.47 7.72 9.59
C PRO A 223 4.62 7.12 8.76
N GLY A 224 4.57 5.83 8.37
CA GLY A 224 5.53 5.15 7.50
C GLY A 224 5.84 3.73 7.98
N HIS A 225 5.61 2.74 7.11
CA HIS A 225 5.74 1.30 7.39
C HIS A 225 6.99 0.67 6.74
N GLY A 226 7.84 1.49 6.09
CA GLY A 226 8.91 0.98 5.22
C GLY A 226 10.09 0.32 5.95
N ASP A 227 10.33 0.65 7.23
CA ASP A 227 11.45 0.13 8.02
C ASP A 227 11.02 -0.85 9.13
N THR A 228 10.08 -1.74 8.83
CA THR A 228 9.65 -2.79 9.77
C THR A 228 10.26 -4.14 9.42
N LYS A 229 10.49 -4.98 10.44
CA LYS A 229 10.92 -6.39 10.31
C LYS A 229 9.80 -7.37 10.66
N ILE A 230 8.67 -6.87 11.16
CA ILE A 230 7.52 -7.64 11.59
C ILE A 230 6.33 -7.24 10.72
N ASP A 231 5.55 -8.23 10.31
CA ASP A 231 4.29 -8.02 9.61
C ASP A 231 3.19 -7.64 10.61
N SER A 232 2.59 -6.46 10.40
CA SER A 232 1.50 -5.93 11.24
C SER A 232 0.22 -6.79 11.24
N HIS A 233 0.08 -7.71 10.27
CA HIS A 233 -1.00 -8.69 10.27
C HIS A 233 -0.85 -9.74 11.38
N ASN A 234 0.37 -9.97 11.89
CA ASN A 234 0.67 -10.99 12.89
C ASN A 234 0.86 -10.44 14.29
N ASP A 235 1.48 -9.27 14.43
CA ASP A 235 1.75 -8.62 15.72
C ASP A 235 1.90 -7.11 15.51
N LEU A 236 2.08 -6.34 16.59
CA LEU A 236 2.30 -4.90 16.57
C LEU A 236 3.80 -4.59 16.37
N PRO A 237 4.23 -4.11 15.17
CA PRO A 237 5.62 -3.71 14.97
C PRO A 237 5.96 -2.48 15.79
N VAL A 238 7.16 -2.44 16.37
CA VAL A 238 7.66 -1.32 17.18
C VAL A 238 8.81 -0.65 16.45
N LEU A 239 8.71 0.68 16.25
CA LEU A 239 9.72 1.53 15.62
C LEU A 239 10.18 2.59 16.62
N ASN A 240 11.45 2.50 17.03
CA ASN A 240 12.06 3.45 17.98
C ASN A 240 12.64 4.65 17.24
N PHE A 241 11.79 5.38 16.52
CA PHE A 241 12.16 6.56 15.75
C PHE A 241 11.67 7.82 16.45
N ASP A 242 12.57 8.80 16.58
CA ASP A 242 12.20 10.14 16.99
C ASP A 242 11.57 10.93 15.83
N ILE A 243 11.02 12.09 16.15
CA ILE A 243 10.38 12.96 15.17
C ILE A 243 11.35 13.48 14.10
N ASN A 244 12.65 13.61 14.43
CA ASN A 244 13.66 14.10 13.48
C ASN A 244 13.90 13.04 12.40
N ARG A 245 14.04 11.76 12.78
CA ARG A 245 14.16 10.65 11.84
C ARG A 245 12.93 10.57 10.93
N LEU A 246 11.73 10.59 11.48
CA LEU A 246 10.50 10.56 10.71
C LEU A 246 10.40 11.72 9.72
N ASN A 247 10.80 12.93 10.14
CA ASN A 247 10.78 14.12 9.29
C ASN A 247 11.75 14.05 8.11
N GLN A 248 12.85 13.30 8.23
CA GLN A 248 13.88 13.18 7.20
C GLN A 248 13.55 12.12 6.16
N ILE A 249 12.77 11.09 6.51
CA ILE A 249 12.53 9.94 5.64
C ILE A 249 11.03 9.63 5.53
N GLU A 250 10.42 9.09 6.59
CA GLU A 250 9.10 8.48 6.52
C GLU A 250 7.99 9.49 6.21
N LEU A 251 8.06 10.69 6.78
CA LEU A 251 7.04 11.74 6.58
C LEU A 251 7.21 12.54 5.29
N VAL A 252 8.34 12.43 4.58
CA VAL A 252 8.58 13.21 3.36
C VAL A 252 7.51 12.96 2.29
N PRO A 253 7.14 11.71 1.94
CA PRO A 253 6.07 11.46 0.98
C PRO A 253 4.69 11.90 1.46
N PHE A 254 4.40 11.80 2.76
CA PHE A 254 3.11 12.24 3.31
C PHE A 254 2.96 13.75 3.31
N LYS A 255 4.03 14.51 3.63
CA LYS A 255 4.04 15.97 3.52
C LYS A 255 3.75 16.41 2.09
N ASN A 256 4.46 15.81 1.13
CA ASN A 256 4.24 16.09 -0.28
C ASN A 256 2.81 15.74 -0.72
N ALA A 257 2.26 14.60 -0.28
CA ALA A 257 0.88 14.21 -0.57
C ALA A 257 -0.15 15.22 0.01
N ILE A 258 0.08 15.72 1.23
CA ILE A 258 -0.77 16.73 1.88
C ILE A 258 -0.71 18.05 1.14
N GLU A 259 0.47 18.53 0.78
CA GLU A 259 0.69 19.75 -0.02
C GLU A 259 0.01 19.67 -1.39
N ASN A 260 -0.08 18.47 -1.97
CA ASN A 260 -0.76 18.18 -3.23
C ASN A 260 -2.23 17.73 -3.05
N ASN A 261 -2.84 18.06 -1.90
CA ASN A 261 -4.27 17.90 -1.63
C ASN A 261 -4.78 16.45 -1.74
N VAL A 262 -4.02 15.48 -1.23
CA VAL A 262 -4.53 14.12 -1.07
C VAL A 262 -5.79 14.11 -0.22
N LYS A 263 -6.82 13.39 -0.65
CA LYS A 263 -8.13 13.43 0.00
C LYS A 263 -8.26 12.50 1.19
N SER A 264 -7.41 11.48 1.29
CA SER A 264 -7.43 10.55 2.42
C SER A 264 -6.02 10.13 2.83
N VAL A 265 -5.84 9.84 4.13
CA VAL A 265 -4.63 9.24 4.71
C VAL A 265 -5.06 8.04 5.56
N MET A 266 -4.38 6.89 5.35
CA MET A 266 -4.59 5.68 6.17
C MET A 266 -3.50 5.57 7.22
N ILE A 267 -3.92 5.34 8.47
CA ILE A 267 -3.04 5.24 9.62
C ILE A 267 -2.68 3.78 9.89
N ALA A 268 -1.39 3.51 9.99
CA ALA A 268 -0.83 2.18 10.22
C ALA A 268 -1.06 1.65 11.65
N HIS A 269 -1.03 0.33 11.79
CA HIS A 269 -0.93 -0.34 13.10
C HIS A 269 0.54 -0.54 13.47
N LEU A 270 1.21 0.56 13.85
CA LEU A 270 2.62 0.61 14.24
C LEU A 270 2.77 1.31 15.58
N SER A 271 3.63 0.82 16.45
CA SER A 271 3.96 1.47 17.72
C SER A 271 5.21 2.34 17.58
N PHE A 272 5.10 3.58 18.07
CA PHE A 272 6.20 4.57 18.12
C PHE A 272 6.39 5.05 19.56
N PRO A 273 7.16 4.34 20.39
CA PRO A 273 7.33 4.69 21.81
C PRO A 273 7.90 6.09 22.07
N GLU A 274 8.64 6.65 21.13
CA GLU A 274 9.17 8.02 21.20
C GLU A 274 8.09 9.11 20.96
N LEU A 275 6.94 8.74 20.39
CA LEU A 275 5.83 9.65 20.10
C LEU A 275 4.58 9.35 20.94
N GLU A 276 4.44 8.10 21.40
CA GLU A 276 3.29 7.63 22.18
C GLU A 276 3.79 6.93 23.45
N ASN A 277 3.52 7.54 24.60
CA ASN A 277 4.03 7.06 25.90
C ASN A 277 3.25 5.84 26.42
N GLN A 278 2.08 5.53 25.89
CA GLN A 278 1.29 4.39 26.32
C GLN A 278 1.76 3.13 25.59
N ALA A 279 2.13 2.11 26.38
CA ALA A 279 2.57 0.84 25.82
C ALA A 279 1.49 0.17 24.96
N ASN A 280 1.90 -0.43 23.86
CA ASN A 280 1.06 -1.16 22.90
C ASN A 280 -0.04 -0.32 22.21
N VAL A 281 -0.02 1.00 22.30
CA VAL A 281 -0.94 1.86 21.54
C VAL A 281 -0.34 2.09 20.15
N PRO A 282 -0.98 1.58 19.08
CA PRO A 282 -0.52 1.82 17.72
C PRO A 282 -0.89 3.23 17.24
N ALA A 283 -0.21 3.70 16.20
CA ALA A 283 -0.45 5.00 15.59
C ALA A 283 -1.93 5.24 15.26
N SER A 284 -2.64 4.22 14.77
CA SER A 284 -4.08 4.29 14.44
C SER A 284 -5.00 4.57 15.63
N LEU A 285 -4.53 4.36 16.85
CA LEU A 285 -5.26 4.60 18.10
C LEU A 285 -4.65 5.73 18.94
N SER A 286 -3.54 6.34 18.48
CA SER A 286 -2.79 7.37 19.20
C SER A 286 -3.28 8.78 18.87
N HIS A 287 -3.76 9.49 19.88
CA HIS A 287 -4.10 10.92 19.75
C HIS A 287 -2.87 11.77 19.39
N ASN A 288 -1.70 11.45 19.95
CA ASN A 288 -0.47 12.17 19.66
C ASN A 288 -0.07 12.09 18.18
N ILE A 289 -0.27 10.91 17.56
CA ILE A 289 0.11 10.68 16.16
C ILE A 289 -0.98 11.20 15.21
N VAL A 290 -2.25 10.90 15.45
CA VAL A 290 -3.32 11.30 14.54
C VAL A 290 -3.64 12.79 14.70
N GLN A 291 -4.05 13.22 15.90
CA GLN A 291 -4.37 14.64 16.13
C GLN A 291 -3.11 15.48 16.14
N GLY A 292 -2.11 15.13 16.96
CA GLY A 292 -0.94 15.96 17.19
C GLY A 292 -0.04 16.06 15.95
N LEU A 293 0.36 14.93 15.35
CA LEU A 293 1.30 14.95 14.24
C LEU A 293 0.58 15.21 12.90
N LEU A 294 -0.43 14.39 12.54
CA LEU A 294 -1.04 14.48 11.21
C LEU A 294 -1.92 15.73 11.04
N ILE A 295 -2.79 16.03 12.03
CA ILE A 295 -3.74 17.14 11.92
C ILE A 295 -3.07 18.46 12.29
N ASP A 296 -2.49 18.58 13.49
CA ASP A 296 -2.05 19.87 14.03
C ASP A 296 -0.70 20.30 13.43
N GLN A 297 0.29 19.39 13.31
CA GLN A 297 1.62 19.75 12.81
C GLN A 297 1.68 19.72 11.27
N LEU A 298 1.14 18.67 10.62
CA LEU A 298 1.18 18.55 9.16
C LEU A 298 0.00 19.23 8.46
N GLY A 299 -1.03 19.67 9.21
CA GLY A 299 -2.16 20.45 8.69
C GLY A 299 -3.11 19.64 7.79
N PHE A 300 -3.17 18.31 7.92
CA PHE A 300 -4.05 17.48 7.11
C PHE A 300 -5.52 17.73 7.42
N LYS A 301 -6.33 17.94 6.37
CA LYS A 301 -7.76 18.30 6.47
C LYS A 301 -8.69 17.28 5.81
N GLY A 302 -8.16 16.28 5.12
CA GLY A 302 -8.94 15.24 4.43
C GLY A 302 -9.49 14.17 5.37
N LEU A 303 -9.95 13.06 4.78
CA LEU A 303 -10.44 11.89 5.49
C LEU A 303 -9.27 11.10 6.12
N ILE A 304 -9.43 10.74 7.38
CA ILE A 304 -8.46 9.91 8.11
C ILE A 304 -9.12 8.55 8.34
N VAL A 305 -8.52 7.50 7.78
CA VAL A 305 -8.99 6.12 7.89
C VAL A 305 -7.98 5.26 8.64
N THR A 306 -8.44 4.32 9.46
CA THR A 306 -7.56 3.30 10.05
C THR A 306 -7.15 2.28 9.00
N ASP A 307 -6.03 1.58 9.20
CA ASP A 307 -5.87 0.25 8.61
C ASP A 307 -6.91 -0.72 9.21
N ALA A 308 -7.03 -1.94 8.69
CA ALA A 308 -8.08 -2.87 9.05
C ALA A 308 -8.01 -3.30 10.53
N LEU A 309 -9.02 -2.95 11.32
CA LEU A 309 -9.02 -3.12 12.77
C LEU A 309 -9.23 -4.56 13.25
N ASN A 310 -9.56 -5.49 12.35
CA ASN A 310 -9.63 -6.92 12.65
C ASN A 310 -8.24 -7.61 12.62
N MET A 311 -7.16 -6.86 12.30
CA MET A 311 -5.79 -7.38 12.32
C MET A 311 -5.30 -7.72 13.74
N LYS A 312 -4.46 -8.76 13.86
CA LYS A 312 -3.95 -9.25 15.16
C LYS A 312 -3.12 -8.20 15.93
N GLY A 313 -2.48 -7.27 15.23
CA GLY A 313 -1.79 -6.14 15.86
C GLY A 313 -2.70 -5.25 16.71
N ILE A 314 -4.02 -5.33 16.54
CA ILE A 314 -5.04 -4.63 17.34
C ILE A 314 -5.78 -5.59 18.26
N THR A 315 -6.40 -6.63 17.69
CA THR A 315 -7.37 -7.51 18.41
C THR A 315 -6.73 -8.31 19.55
N LYS A 316 -5.41 -8.45 19.53
CA LYS A 316 -4.63 -9.09 20.60
C LYS A 316 -4.57 -8.24 21.89
N TYR A 317 -4.65 -6.92 21.76
CA TYR A 317 -4.40 -5.99 22.87
C TYR A 317 -5.65 -5.24 23.34
N PHE A 318 -6.65 -5.05 22.48
CA PHE A 318 -7.82 -4.22 22.77
C PHE A 318 -9.12 -4.90 22.37
N SER A 319 -10.18 -4.67 23.17
CA SER A 319 -11.54 -5.06 22.81
C SER A 319 -12.11 -4.12 21.74
N THR A 320 -13.12 -4.58 20.98
CA THR A 320 -13.80 -3.79 19.94
C THR A 320 -14.27 -2.44 20.44
N SER A 321 -14.92 -2.39 21.61
CA SER A 321 -15.39 -1.13 22.21
C SER A 321 -14.26 -0.17 22.56
N GLN A 322 -13.14 -0.68 23.09
CA GLN A 322 -11.96 0.16 23.39
C GLN A 322 -11.37 0.74 22.09
N VAL A 323 -11.21 -0.09 21.06
CA VAL A 323 -10.69 0.34 19.76
C VAL A 323 -11.56 1.44 19.17
N ALA A 324 -12.89 1.26 19.14
CA ALA A 324 -13.82 2.26 18.60
C ALA A 324 -13.70 3.62 19.32
N LEU A 325 -13.63 3.63 20.65
CA LEU A 325 -13.47 4.85 21.44
C LEU A 325 -12.11 5.51 21.21
N MET A 326 -11.04 4.71 21.17
CA MET A 326 -9.68 5.24 20.93
C MET A 326 -9.57 5.83 19.52
N CYS A 327 -10.14 5.22 18.49
CA CYS A 327 -10.20 5.77 17.14
C CYS A 327 -10.85 7.16 17.12
N VAL A 328 -12.02 7.30 17.73
CA VAL A 328 -12.73 8.59 17.78
C VAL A 328 -11.90 9.63 18.52
N ASN A 329 -11.34 9.27 19.69
CA ASN A 329 -10.51 10.18 20.49
C ASN A 329 -9.19 10.55 19.78
N ALA A 330 -8.62 9.63 18.99
CA ALA A 330 -7.42 9.90 18.21
C ALA A 330 -7.65 10.91 17.07
N GLY A 331 -8.88 11.02 16.56
CA GLY A 331 -9.17 11.93 15.43
C GLY A 331 -9.55 11.21 14.13
N ILE A 332 -9.73 9.89 14.16
CA ILE A 332 -10.12 9.07 13.00
C ILE A 332 -11.52 9.46 12.50
N ASP A 333 -11.69 9.52 11.18
CA ASP A 333 -12.97 9.78 10.52
C ASP A 333 -13.65 8.49 10.05
N LEU A 334 -12.88 7.53 9.53
CA LEU A 334 -13.37 6.24 9.03
C LEU A 334 -12.73 5.08 9.79
N ILE A 335 -13.55 4.28 10.44
CA ILE A 335 -13.20 3.10 11.24
C ILE A 335 -13.34 1.88 10.32
N LEU A 336 -12.21 1.39 9.79
CA LEU A 336 -12.19 0.34 8.78
C LEU A 336 -12.19 -1.05 9.40
N MET A 337 -13.17 -1.87 9.00
CA MET A 337 -13.30 -3.28 9.39
C MET A 337 -13.18 -3.49 10.91
N PRO A 338 -13.99 -2.81 11.75
CA PRO A 338 -14.03 -3.17 13.16
C PRO A 338 -14.45 -4.64 13.31
N ALA A 339 -14.00 -5.30 14.37
CA ALA A 339 -14.35 -6.71 14.61
C ALA A 339 -15.86 -6.94 14.82
N ASP A 340 -16.61 -5.91 15.22
CA ASP A 340 -18.06 -5.88 15.37
C ASP A 340 -18.54 -4.44 15.17
N GLU A 341 -19.29 -4.20 14.08
CA GLU A 341 -19.77 -2.88 13.67
C GLU A 341 -20.77 -2.33 14.69
N GLU A 342 -21.72 -3.16 15.12
CA GLU A 342 -22.81 -2.75 16.01
C GLU A 342 -22.29 -2.47 17.44
N ALA A 343 -21.38 -3.29 17.95
CA ALA A 343 -20.72 -3.04 19.22
C ALA A 343 -19.89 -1.74 19.18
N SER A 344 -19.25 -1.43 18.04
CA SER A 344 -18.49 -0.18 17.85
C SER A 344 -19.41 1.05 17.87
N ILE A 345 -20.52 1.01 17.13
CA ILE A 345 -21.53 2.09 17.11
C ILE A 345 -22.08 2.31 18.51
N THR A 346 -22.49 1.25 19.19
CA THR A 346 -23.08 1.31 20.54
C THR A 346 -22.10 1.86 21.58
N ALA A 347 -20.81 1.47 21.49
CA ALA A 347 -19.78 1.98 22.39
C ALA A 347 -19.60 3.51 22.24
N ILE A 348 -19.52 3.99 21.00
CA ILE A 348 -19.36 5.43 20.71
C ILE A 348 -20.61 6.20 21.15
N GLU A 349 -21.81 5.70 20.83
CA GLU A 349 -23.09 6.33 21.21
C GLU A 349 -23.20 6.47 22.74
N ASN A 350 -22.87 5.42 23.48
CA ASN A 350 -22.85 5.46 24.94
C ASN A 350 -21.83 6.46 25.49
N ALA A 351 -20.66 6.60 24.84
CA ALA A 351 -19.65 7.56 25.24
C ALA A 351 -20.09 9.01 25.03
N VAL A 352 -20.79 9.27 23.93
CA VAL A 352 -21.39 10.62 23.66
C VAL A 352 -22.51 10.90 24.66
N ASN A 353 -23.43 9.97 24.90
CA ASN A 353 -24.52 10.14 25.87
C ASN A 353 -24.02 10.36 27.31
N LYS A 354 -22.85 9.84 27.66
CA LYS A 354 -22.18 10.07 28.95
C LYS A 354 -21.32 11.34 29.00
N GLY A 355 -21.17 12.05 27.87
CA GLY A 355 -20.36 13.26 27.76
C GLY A 355 -18.85 13.03 27.74
N SER A 356 -18.37 11.79 27.57
CA SER A 356 -16.93 11.48 27.43
C SER A 356 -16.38 11.70 26.03
N ILE A 357 -17.25 11.75 25.03
CA ILE A 357 -17.01 12.23 23.66
C ILE A 357 -18.07 13.28 23.35
N THR A 358 -17.72 14.37 22.70
CA THR A 358 -18.70 15.40 22.34
C THR A 358 -19.39 15.06 21.01
N GLU A 359 -20.63 15.48 20.81
CA GLU A 359 -21.32 15.30 19.53
C GLU A 359 -20.63 16.10 18.42
N GLU A 360 -20.04 17.25 18.74
CA GLU A 360 -19.25 18.05 17.80
C GLU A 360 -18.03 17.28 17.25
N ARG A 361 -17.41 16.39 18.06
CA ARG A 361 -16.35 15.52 17.58
C ARG A 361 -16.87 14.56 16.50
N ILE A 362 -18.04 13.99 16.68
CA ILE A 362 -18.69 13.12 15.68
C ILE A 362 -19.06 13.95 14.45
N ASP A 363 -19.68 15.11 14.64
CA ASP A 363 -20.10 16.01 13.56
C ASP A 363 -18.94 16.43 12.65
N ARG A 364 -17.74 16.63 13.20
CA ARG A 364 -16.54 16.92 12.39
C ARG A 364 -16.25 15.83 11.39
N SER A 365 -16.24 14.58 11.82
CA SER A 365 -15.98 13.43 10.95
C SER A 365 -17.10 13.26 9.91
N VAL A 366 -18.35 13.34 10.34
CA VAL A 366 -19.51 13.18 9.45
C VAL A 366 -19.56 14.28 8.38
N LYS A 367 -19.25 15.53 8.72
CA LYS A 367 -19.13 16.62 7.74
C LYS A 367 -18.11 16.30 6.65
N LYS A 368 -16.91 15.79 7.00
CA LYS A 368 -15.90 15.38 6.03
C LYS A 368 -16.39 14.22 5.15
N ILE A 369 -17.02 13.19 5.75
CA ILE A 369 -17.55 12.03 5.04
C ILE A 369 -18.65 12.43 4.05
N LEU A 370 -19.63 13.24 4.47
CA LEU A 370 -20.71 13.70 3.61
C LEU A 370 -20.19 14.64 2.50
N SER A 371 -19.20 15.49 2.80
CA SER A 371 -18.55 16.34 1.79
C SER A 371 -17.79 15.51 0.75
N ALA A 372 -17.13 14.42 1.16
CA ALA A 372 -16.47 13.49 0.25
C ALA A 372 -17.49 12.79 -0.66
N LYS A 373 -18.62 12.32 -0.11
CA LYS A 373 -19.73 11.72 -0.88
C LYS A 373 -20.36 12.73 -1.86
N GLU A 374 -20.46 13.99 -1.48
CA GLU A 374 -20.93 15.07 -2.36
C GLU A 374 -19.93 15.33 -3.49
N TRP A 375 -18.63 15.46 -3.19
CA TRP A 375 -17.58 15.63 -4.19
C TRP A 375 -17.55 14.51 -5.21
N LEU A 376 -17.79 13.26 -4.77
CA LEU A 376 -17.88 12.07 -5.62
C LEU A 376 -19.15 12.04 -6.48
N GLY A 377 -20.11 12.90 -6.22
CA GLY A 377 -21.40 12.96 -6.92
C GLY A 377 -22.40 11.88 -6.49
N LEU A 378 -22.18 11.19 -5.37
CA LEU A 378 -22.99 10.05 -4.94
C LEU A 378 -24.45 10.40 -4.64
N TYR A 379 -24.74 11.65 -4.27
CA TYR A 379 -26.12 12.11 -4.08
C TYR A 379 -26.88 12.36 -5.39
N LYS A 380 -26.16 12.43 -6.52
CA LYS A 380 -26.77 12.55 -7.86
C LYS A 380 -26.94 11.18 -8.50
N ASN A 381 -25.91 10.35 -8.39
CA ASN A 381 -25.92 8.97 -8.89
C ASN A 381 -24.94 8.11 -8.07
N SER A 382 -25.46 7.12 -7.35
CA SER A 382 -24.66 6.19 -6.53
C SER A 382 -24.50 4.80 -7.17
N THR A 383 -25.22 4.50 -8.25
CA THR A 383 -25.19 3.20 -8.93
C THR A 383 -24.42 3.26 -10.24
N VAL A 384 -24.04 2.10 -10.75
CA VAL A 384 -23.32 1.94 -12.03
C VAL A 384 -24.13 1.12 -13.01
N ASP A 385 -23.86 1.32 -14.30
CA ASP A 385 -24.51 0.55 -15.38
C ASP A 385 -23.79 -0.80 -15.57
N GLU A 386 -24.40 -1.88 -15.06
CA GLU A 386 -23.90 -3.24 -15.16
C GLU A 386 -23.77 -3.74 -16.61
N THR A 387 -24.60 -3.23 -17.51
CA THR A 387 -24.61 -3.70 -18.91
C THR A 387 -23.39 -3.23 -19.70
N SER A 388 -22.79 -2.12 -19.30
CA SER A 388 -21.60 -1.54 -19.95
C SER A 388 -20.27 -1.89 -19.26
N ILE A 389 -20.30 -2.68 -18.17
CA ILE A 389 -19.12 -2.89 -17.33
C ILE A 389 -17.97 -3.53 -18.11
N THR A 390 -18.23 -4.56 -18.88
CA THR A 390 -17.20 -5.31 -19.64
C THR A 390 -16.48 -4.45 -20.67
N SER A 391 -17.12 -3.39 -21.16
CA SER A 391 -16.50 -2.45 -22.11
C SER A 391 -15.61 -1.39 -21.45
N LYS A 392 -15.65 -1.28 -20.11
CA LYS A 392 -14.94 -0.27 -19.33
C LYS A 392 -13.78 -0.84 -18.49
N ILE A 393 -13.71 -2.17 -18.41
CA ILE A 393 -12.70 -2.89 -17.62
C ILE A 393 -11.71 -3.57 -18.54
N ASN A 394 -10.46 -3.65 -18.15
CA ASN A 394 -9.38 -4.33 -18.88
C ASN A 394 -9.23 -3.86 -20.35
N MET A 395 -9.37 -2.55 -20.53
CA MET A 395 -9.31 -1.95 -21.86
C MET A 395 -7.93 -2.11 -22.48
N LYS A 396 -7.89 -2.24 -23.81
CA LYS A 396 -6.63 -2.34 -24.58
C LYS A 396 -5.63 -1.22 -24.21
N LYS A 397 -6.09 0.05 -24.08
CA LYS A 397 -5.24 1.18 -23.69
C LYS A 397 -4.59 0.99 -22.31
N SER A 398 -5.30 0.39 -21.34
CA SER A 398 -4.80 0.12 -19.99
C SER A 398 -3.74 -0.97 -20.01
N ASN A 399 -3.95 -2.03 -20.80
CA ASN A 399 -2.98 -3.12 -20.98
C ASN A 399 -1.71 -2.66 -21.74
N GLU A 400 -1.86 -1.79 -22.74
CA GLU A 400 -0.73 -1.19 -23.45
C GLU A 400 0.08 -0.29 -22.50
N LEU A 401 -0.57 0.47 -21.64
CA LEU A 401 0.10 1.27 -20.60
C LEU A 401 0.83 0.38 -19.58
N ALA A 402 0.19 -0.71 -19.12
CA ALA A 402 0.81 -1.65 -18.20
C ALA A 402 2.06 -2.30 -18.83
N GLN A 403 1.97 -2.70 -20.11
CA GLN A 403 3.12 -3.24 -20.84
C GLN A 403 4.24 -2.19 -21.00
N LYS A 404 3.90 -0.95 -21.32
CA LYS A 404 4.89 0.14 -21.43
C LYS A 404 5.63 0.38 -20.12
N ILE A 405 4.91 0.41 -18.99
CA ILE A 405 5.52 0.52 -17.65
C ILE A 405 6.48 -0.66 -17.41
N ALA A 406 6.06 -1.88 -17.72
CA ALA A 406 6.90 -3.06 -17.57
C ALA A 406 8.15 -2.97 -18.45
N ASP A 407 7.99 -2.61 -19.72
CA ASP A 407 9.11 -2.50 -20.68
C ASP A 407 10.14 -1.45 -20.23
N GLU A 408 9.70 -0.30 -19.63
CA GLU A 408 10.58 0.75 -19.13
C GLU A 408 11.22 0.40 -17.76
N SER A 409 10.69 -0.59 -17.02
CA SER A 409 11.14 -0.92 -15.66
C SER A 409 12.22 -2.00 -15.59
N ILE A 410 12.42 -2.81 -16.64
CA ILE A 410 13.34 -3.95 -16.59
C ILE A 410 14.76 -3.49 -16.30
N THR A 411 15.30 -3.96 -15.17
CA THR A 411 16.59 -3.51 -14.66
C THR A 411 17.64 -4.62 -14.78
N LEU A 412 18.67 -4.38 -15.61
CA LEU A 412 19.86 -5.23 -15.66
C LEU A 412 20.81 -4.77 -14.57
N VAL A 413 20.95 -5.57 -13.52
CA VAL A 413 21.79 -5.24 -12.35
C VAL A 413 23.20 -5.70 -12.56
N LYS A 414 23.38 -6.90 -13.15
CA LYS A 414 24.68 -7.55 -13.35
C LYS A 414 24.74 -8.23 -14.71
N ASP A 415 25.87 -8.12 -15.40
CA ASP A 415 26.14 -8.76 -16.69
C ASP A 415 27.66 -8.88 -16.92
N ASP A 416 28.30 -9.71 -16.06
CA ASP A 416 29.76 -9.90 -16.02
C ASP A 416 30.30 -10.50 -17.32
N ASN A 417 29.53 -11.37 -17.95
CA ASN A 417 29.91 -12.08 -19.17
C ASN A 417 29.54 -11.34 -20.47
N HIS A 418 28.88 -10.18 -20.37
CA HIS A 418 28.36 -9.43 -21.53
C HIS A 418 27.52 -10.32 -22.46
N SER A 419 26.70 -11.20 -21.87
CA SER A 419 25.90 -12.19 -22.59
C SER A 419 24.49 -11.72 -22.95
N LEU A 420 24.07 -10.57 -22.41
CA LEU A 420 22.75 -9.99 -22.65
C LEU A 420 22.81 -8.76 -23.55
N PRO A 421 21.81 -8.56 -24.44
CA PRO A 421 20.80 -9.55 -24.83
C PRO A 421 21.42 -10.78 -25.49
N PHE A 422 20.70 -11.91 -25.51
CA PHE A 422 21.20 -13.14 -26.13
C PHE A 422 21.50 -12.93 -27.62
N LYS A 423 22.63 -13.54 -28.06
CA LYS A 423 22.98 -13.56 -29.47
C LYS A 423 22.04 -14.48 -30.25
N LYS A 424 21.97 -14.31 -31.57
CA LYS A 424 21.10 -15.10 -32.45
C LYS A 424 21.42 -16.60 -32.51
N ASP A 425 22.59 -17.01 -32.09
CA ASP A 425 23.05 -18.39 -32.03
C ASP A 425 22.68 -19.13 -30.74
N VAL A 426 22.10 -18.44 -29.75
CA VAL A 426 21.58 -19.03 -28.51
C VAL A 426 20.16 -19.54 -28.82
N ASN A 427 20.00 -20.86 -28.96
CA ASN A 427 18.75 -21.50 -29.31
C ASN A 427 18.34 -22.59 -28.32
N HIS A 428 19.28 -23.36 -27.77
CA HIS A 428 19.03 -24.44 -26.85
C HIS A 428 19.13 -23.94 -25.41
N ILE A 429 17.98 -23.67 -24.79
CA ILE A 429 17.88 -23.01 -23.48
C ILE A 429 17.24 -23.94 -22.45
N LEU A 430 17.85 -24.00 -21.26
CA LEU A 430 17.25 -24.64 -20.08
C LEU A 430 16.71 -23.55 -19.15
N VAL A 431 15.52 -23.76 -18.62
CA VAL A 431 14.87 -22.87 -17.63
C VAL A 431 14.59 -23.64 -16.35
N TYR A 432 15.05 -23.11 -15.22
CA TYR A 432 14.63 -23.55 -13.90
C TYR A 432 13.72 -22.50 -13.27
N ASN A 433 12.42 -22.81 -13.10
CA ASN A 433 11.48 -21.96 -12.38
C ASN A 433 11.54 -22.31 -10.89
N LEU A 434 12.01 -21.38 -10.05
CA LEU A 434 12.16 -21.58 -8.61
C LEU A 434 11.04 -20.90 -7.82
N SER A 435 10.43 -21.64 -6.90
CA SER A 435 9.49 -21.12 -5.90
C SER A 435 9.55 -21.96 -4.62
N ASP A 436 8.90 -21.50 -3.53
CA ASP A 436 8.78 -22.29 -2.30
C ASP A 436 7.54 -23.22 -2.27
N GLY A 437 6.81 -23.32 -3.37
CA GLY A 437 5.64 -24.18 -3.52
C GLY A 437 4.38 -23.74 -2.75
N LYS A 438 4.42 -22.59 -2.05
CA LYS A 438 3.34 -22.15 -1.18
C LYS A 438 2.41 -21.12 -1.80
N ASP A 439 2.82 -20.51 -2.90
CA ASP A 439 2.07 -19.45 -3.57
C ASP A 439 1.54 -19.88 -4.93
N ASN A 440 0.46 -19.21 -5.36
CA ASN A 440 0.08 -19.21 -6.75
C ASN A 440 1.06 -18.31 -7.53
N ILE A 441 1.97 -18.93 -8.26
CA ILE A 441 2.98 -18.27 -9.09
C ILE A 441 2.59 -18.32 -10.57
N ASN A 442 3.17 -17.42 -11.36
CA ASN A 442 2.87 -17.32 -12.79
C ASN A 442 3.88 -18.11 -13.67
N SER A 443 4.37 -19.27 -13.16
CA SER A 443 5.38 -20.07 -13.87
C SER A 443 4.85 -20.63 -15.19
N ALA A 444 3.59 -21.05 -15.24
CA ALA A 444 2.99 -21.55 -16.47
C ALA A 444 2.95 -20.47 -17.57
N TYR A 445 2.66 -19.22 -17.23
CA TYR A 445 2.70 -18.13 -18.20
C TYR A 445 4.15 -17.86 -18.65
N PHE A 446 5.11 -17.87 -17.74
CA PHE A 446 6.53 -17.72 -18.07
C PHE A 446 6.98 -18.85 -19.01
N THR A 447 6.64 -20.11 -18.69
CA THR A 447 6.94 -21.28 -19.51
C THR A 447 6.38 -21.13 -20.92
N ASN A 448 5.09 -20.81 -21.06
CA ASN A 448 4.46 -20.62 -22.37
C ASN A 448 5.14 -19.49 -23.16
N LYS A 449 5.48 -18.39 -22.52
CA LYS A 449 6.11 -17.26 -23.19
C LYS A 449 7.54 -17.54 -23.59
N ILE A 450 8.33 -18.21 -22.78
CA ILE A 450 9.71 -18.55 -23.15
C ILE A 450 9.73 -19.57 -24.30
N THR A 451 8.84 -20.54 -24.30
CA THR A 451 8.73 -21.54 -25.40
C THR A 451 8.15 -20.96 -26.68
N ASP A 452 7.30 -19.91 -26.63
CA ASP A 452 6.88 -19.15 -27.83
C ASP A 452 8.09 -18.54 -28.56
N TYR A 453 9.12 -18.11 -27.82
CA TYR A 453 10.32 -17.47 -28.37
C TYR A 453 11.47 -18.46 -28.65
N TYR A 454 11.57 -19.52 -27.85
CA TYR A 454 12.57 -20.58 -27.92
C TYR A 454 11.85 -21.94 -27.90
N PRO A 455 11.40 -22.44 -29.06
CA PRO A 455 10.57 -23.66 -29.11
C PRO A 455 11.23 -24.93 -28.55
N ASP A 456 12.57 -24.98 -28.57
CA ASP A 456 13.35 -26.11 -28.05
C ASP A 456 13.79 -25.89 -26.59
N ALA A 457 13.23 -24.89 -25.89
CA ALA A 457 13.55 -24.65 -24.47
C ALA A 457 13.00 -25.78 -23.59
N GLU A 458 13.86 -26.33 -22.74
CA GLU A 458 13.45 -27.23 -21.66
C GLU A 458 13.13 -26.42 -20.41
N VAL A 459 12.00 -26.67 -19.76
CA VAL A 459 11.57 -25.97 -18.57
C VAL A 459 11.29 -26.94 -17.42
N VAL A 460 11.88 -26.69 -16.25
CA VAL A 460 11.74 -27.50 -15.05
C VAL A 460 11.28 -26.62 -13.89
N ASP A 461 10.11 -26.96 -13.31
CA ASP A 461 9.62 -26.29 -12.09
C ASP A 461 10.24 -26.95 -10.84
N ILE A 462 10.90 -26.16 -9.99
CA ILE A 462 11.52 -26.59 -8.73
C ILE A 462 10.86 -25.81 -7.60
N ASN A 463 9.90 -26.44 -6.91
CA ASN A 463 9.04 -25.83 -5.90
C ASN A 463 9.18 -26.44 -4.50
N GLN A 464 10.27 -27.20 -4.27
CA GLN A 464 10.58 -27.90 -3.04
C GLN A 464 12.09 -27.91 -2.78
N GLU A 465 12.49 -28.39 -1.60
CA GLU A 465 13.91 -28.59 -1.27
C GLU A 465 14.57 -29.59 -2.26
N ILE A 466 15.81 -29.30 -2.62
CA ILE A 466 16.61 -30.06 -3.56
C ILE A 466 17.56 -30.97 -2.76
N SER A 467 17.53 -32.28 -3.01
CA SER A 467 18.52 -33.21 -2.43
C SER A 467 19.89 -33.02 -3.07
N ALA A 468 20.97 -33.49 -2.43
CA ALA A 468 22.34 -33.41 -2.96
C ALA A 468 22.46 -34.11 -4.31
N ASP A 469 21.82 -35.27 -4.47
CA ASP A 469 21.86 -36.04 -5.73
C ASP A 469 21.13 -35.29 -6.83
N SER A 470 19.95 -34.72 -6.53
CA SER A 470 19.19 -33.92 -7.49
C SER A 470 19.93 -32.64 -7.87
N LEU A 471 20.61 -31.99 -6.92
CA LEU A 471 21.41 -30.78 -7.18
C LEU A 471 22.52 -31.09 -8.20
N SER A 472 23.27 -32.20 -8.01
CA SER A 472 24.30 -32.64 -8.97
C SER A 472 23.71 -32.92 -10.34
N ALA A 473 22.55 -33.60 -10.40
CA ALA A 473 21.86 -33.91 -11.66
C ALA A 473 21.42 -32.63 -12.41
N TYR A 474 20.86 -31.64 -11.71
CA TYR A 474 20.48 -30.37 -12.33
C TYR A 474 21.68 -29.59 -12.88
N VAL A 475 22.81 -29.58 -12.13
CA VAL A 475 24.05 -28.91 -12.57
C VAL A 475 24.65 -29.62 -13.79
N ASP A 476 24.64 -30.95 -13.81
CA ASP A 476 25.19 -31.72 -14.95
C ASP A 476 24.31 -31.57 -16.19
N ASN A 477 22.98 -31.62 -16.06
CA ASN A 477 22.06 -31.36 -17.17
C ASN A 477 22.31 -29.99 -17.79
N ALA A 478 22.48 -28.96 -16.97
CA ALA A 478 22.65 -27.56 -17.40
C ALA A 478 23.86 -27.33 -18.32
N LYS A 479 24.91 -28.18 -18.26
CA LYS A 479 26.12 -28.03 -19.06
C LYS A 479 25.94 -28.26 -20.55
N SER A 480 24.83 -28.90 -20.95
CA SER A 480 24.55 -29.25 -22.35
C SER A 480 23.80 -28.14 -23.12
N TYR A 481 23.46 -27.04 -22.46
CA TYR A 481 22.65 -25.96 -23.06
C TYR A 481 23.50 -24.74 -23.43
N ASP A 482 23.04 -23.98 -24.44
CA ASP A 482 23.68 -22.72 -24.85
C ASP A 482 23.56 -21.65 -23.76
N ALA A 483 22.42 -21.63 -23.06
CA ALA A 483 22.16 -20.75 -21.95
C ALA A 483 21.22 -21.40 -20.90
N VAL A 484 21.37 -20.99 -19.65
CA VAL A 484 20.47 -21.38 -18.56
C VAL A 484 19.82 -20.13 -17.97
N ILE A 485 18.50 -20.18 -17.86
CA ILE A 485 17.69 -19.12 -17.22
C ILE A 485 17.18 -19.68 -15.89
N ILE A 486 17.38 -18.92 -14.81
CA ILE A 486 16.73 -19.16 -13.55
C ILE A 486 15.71 -18.07 -13.32
N SER A 487 14.44 -18.43 -13.28
CA SER A 487 13.34 -17.54 -12.96
C SER A 487 12.89 -17.76 -11.51
N ILE A 488 12.98 -16.71 -10.67
CA ILE A 488 12.70 -16.79 -9.23
C ILE A 488 11.41 -16.09 -8.90
N PHE A 489 10.41 -16.85 -8.42
CA PHE A 489 9.09 -16.35 -8.01
C PHE A 489 9.05 -16.18 -6.49
N ALA A 490 9.65 -15.10 -5.98
CA ALA A 490 9.65 -14.75 -4.56
C ALA A 490 8.79 -13.50 -4.32
N LYS A 491 7.57 -13.70 -3.79
CA LYS A 491 6.55 -12.66 -3.58
C LYS A 491 6.43 -12.23 -2.13
N VAL A 492 5.91 -11.02 -1.92
CA VAL A 492 5.42 -10.57 -0.61
C VAL A 492 4.26 -11.48 -0.19
N LYS A 493 4.34 -12.02 1.02
CA LYS A 493 3.34 -12.92 1.61
C LYS A 493 2.88 -12.35 2.94
N TYR A 494 1.59 -12.02 3.03
CA TYR A 494 0.99 -11.58 4.28
C TYR A 494 1.07 -12.68 5.34
N GLY A 495 1.62 -12.36 6.50
CA GLY A 495 1.65 -13.26 7.63
C GLY A 495 2.78 -14.32 7.64
N THR A 496 3.69 -14.35 6.68
CA THR A 496 4.70 -15.42 6.56
C THR A 496 6.14 -15.01 6.89
N GLY A 497 6.45 -13.72 6.99
CA GLY A 497 7.80 -13.24 7.31
C GLY A 497 8.70 -13.04 6.08
N LYS A 498 9.94 -13.53 6.10
CA LYS A 498 10.98 -13.21 5.10
C LYS A 498 10.58 -13.63 3.66
N ILE A 499 10.82 -12.74 2.70
CA ILE A 499 10.66 -13.00 1.26
C ILE A 499 11.98 -13.56 0.73
N SER A 500 12.10 -14.88 0.64
CA SER A 500 13.31 -15.58 0.19
C SER A 500 12.96 -16.83 -0.61
N ILE A 501 13.97 -17.49 -1.13
CA ILE A 501 13.91 -18.82 -1.74
C ILE A 501 14.35 -19.89 -0.72
N LEU A 502 14.20 -21.16 -1.06
CA LEU A 502 14.71 -22.27 -0.25
C LEU A 502 16.25 -22.31 -0.32
N SER A 503 16.90 -22.72 0.78
CA SER A 503 18.37 -22.71 0.87
C SER A 503 19.02 -23.57 -0.23
N SER A 504 18.46 -24.75 -0.51
CA SER A 504 18.93 -25.63 -1.57
C SER A 504 18.78 -25.05 -2.98
N GLN A 505 17.78 -24.17 -3.19
CA GLN A 505 17.63 -23.44 -4.45
C GLN A 505 18.74 -22.37 -4.61
N ALA A 506 19.11 -21.69 -3.52
CA ALA A 506 20.25 -20.77 -3.54
C ALA A 506 21.56 -21.52 -3.83
N ASP A 507 21.74 -22.72 -3.27
CA ASP A 507 22.91 -23.56 -3.52
C ASP A 507 22.96 -24.05 -4.98
N LEU A 508 21.81 -24.34 -5.61
CA LEU A 508 21.72 -24.61 -7.04
C LEU A 508 22.21 -23.43 -7.87
N ILE A 509 21.78 -22.20 -7.58
CA ILE A 509 22.23 -21.00 -8.29
C ILE A 509 23.74 -20.81 -8.17
N LYS A 510 24.30 -20.96 -6.96
CA LYS A 510 25.76 -20.87 -6.73
C LYS A 510 26.55 -21.94 -7.53
N SER A 511 26.06 -23.18 -7.52
CA SER A 511 26.71 -24.30 -8.26
C SER A 511 26.65 -24.07 -9.78
N LEU A 512 25.51 -23.60 -10.30
CA LEU A 512 25.36 -23.25 -11.71
C LEU A 512 26.24 -22.04 -12.09
N SER A 513 26.43 -21.09 -11.20
CA SER A 513 27.30 -19.92 -11.43
C SER A 513 28.75 -20.29 -11.67
N GLN A 514 29.19 -21.40 -11.10
CA GLN A 514 30.54 -21.93 -11.28
C GLN A 514 30.69 -22.83 -12.54
N SER A 515 29.60 -23.38 -13.03
CA SER A 515 29.59 -24.45 -14.03
C SER A 515 29.03 -24.01 -15.39
N VAL A 516 28.18 -22.97 -15.44
CA VAL A 516 27.46 -22.52 -16.64
C VAL A 516 27.93 -21.13 -17.03
N LYS A 517 28.44 -20.97 -18.24
CA LYS A 517 28.96 -19.68 -18.73
C LYS A 517 27.84 -18.66 -18.96
N ASN A 518 26.75 -19.05 -19.60
CA ASN A 518 25.64 -18.19 -19.94
C ASN A 518 24.46 -18.42 -18.98
N LEU A 519 24.69 -18.16 -17.69
CA LEU A 519 23.65 -18.22 -16.67
C LEU A 519 22.99 -16.84 -16.52
N VAL A 520 21.65 -16.78 -16.56
CA VAL A 520 20.86 -15.57 -16.31
C VAL A 520 19.88 -15.84 -15.17
N THR A 521 20.00 -15.09 -14.09
CA THR A 521 19.08 -15.17 -12.96
C THR A 521 18.10 -13.98 -12.99
N ILE A 522 16.81 -14.27 -13.01
CA ILE A 522 15.72 -13.29 -13.08
C ILE A 522 14.95 -13.30 -11.77
N SER A 523 14.93 -12.20 -11.05
CA SER A 523 14.04 -12.01 -9.90
C SER A 523 12.69 -11.47 -10.35
N LEU A 524 11.66 -12.32 -10.28
CA LEU A 524 10.26 -11.99 -10.55
C LEU A 524 9.54 -11.54 -9.27
N GLY A 525 10.18 -10.67 -8.50
CA GLY A 525 9.67 -10.18 -7.21
C GLY A 525 10.73 -9.41 -6.45
N ASN A 526 11.19 -9.96 -5.32
CA ASN A 526 12.12 -9.33 -4.40
C ASN A 526 13.51 -9.07 -5.04
N PRO A 527 13.94 -7.81 -5.26
CA PRO A 527 15.23 -7.51 -5.88
C PRO A 527 16.44 -7.86 -5.00
N TYR A 528 16.25 -7.98 -3.68
CA TYR A 528 17.33 -8.20 -2.72
C TYR A 528 17.90 -9.62 -2.71
N LEU A 529 17.31 -10.56 -3.46
CA LEU A 529 17.73 -11.95 -3.50
C LEU A 529 19.18 -12.15 -3.99
N LEU A 530 19.72 -11.21 -4.77
CA LEU A 530 21.12 -11.24 -5.21
C LEU A 530 22.11 -11.37 -4.04
N LYS A 531 21.73 -10.97 -2.82
CA LYS A 531 22.56 -11.17 -1.61
C LYS A 531 22.78 -12.63 -1.24
N GLU A 532 21.89 -13.52 -1.63
CA GLU A 532 21.95 -14.94 -1.29
C GLU A 532 22.84 -15.74 -2.24
N PHE A 533 23.08 -15.22 -3.46
CA PHE A 533 23.91 -15.82 -4.51
C PHE A 533 24.65 -14.74 -5.33
N PRO A 534 25.55 -13.98 -4.70
CA PRO A 534 26.25 -12.86 -5.36
C PRO A 534 27.18 -13.32 -6.52
N GLU A 535 27.46 -14.62 -6.60
CA GLU A 535 28.27 -15.24 -7.65
C GLU A 535 27.57 -15.30 -9.01
N THR A 536 26.22 -15.17 -9.07
CA THR A 536 25.51 -15.24 -10.36
C THR A 536 26.09 -14.21 -11.34
N PRO A 537 26.45 -14.60 -12.58
CA PRO A 537 27.11 -13.69 -13.52
C PRO A 537 26.18 -12.64 -14.10
N ASN A 538 24.89 -12.94 -14.24
CA ASN A 538 23.89 -12.02 -14.78
C ASN A 538 22.65 -12.00 -13.88
N TYR A 539 22.16 -10.80 -13.57
CA TYR A 539 21.00 -10.63 -12.70
C TYR A 539 20.07 -9.56 -13.22
N ILE A 540 18.79 -9.92 -13.38
CA ILE A 540 17.72 -9.03 -13.87
C ILE A 540 16.63 -8.94 -12.81
N CYS A 541 16.10 -7.74 -12.59
CA CYS A 541 14.94 -7.47 -11.74
C CYS A 541 13.73 -7.04 -12.57
N THR A 542 12.57 -7.66 -12.32
CA THR A 542 11.26 -7.26 -12.86
C THR A 542 10.34 -6.68 -11.79
N TYR A 543 10.68 -6.86 -10.52
CA TYR A 543 9.93 -6.44 -9.34
C TYR A 543 8.53 -7.05 -9.20
N GLY A 544 8.20 -8.06 -10.01
CA GLY A 544 6.93 -8.76 -9.99
C GLY A 544 6.79 -9.76 -11.13
N ASP A 545 5.79 -10.63 -11.03
CA ASP A 545 5.49 -11.70 -11.98
C ASP A 545 4.18 -11.48 -12.75
N ALA A 546 3.70 -10.23 -12.87
CA ALA A 546 2.59 -9.92 -13.75
C ALA A 546 2.92 -10.30 -15.21
N ASP A 547 1.93 -10.70 -15.99
CA ASP A 547 2.11 -11.09 -17.40
C ASP A 547 2.94 -10.09 -18.19
N VAL A 548 2.66 -8.79 -17.99
CA VAL A 548 3.40 -7.69 -18.65
C VAL A 548 4.88 -7.64 -18.23
N SER A 549 5.20 -7.99 -16.97
CA SER A 549 6.58 -8.03 -16.48
C SER A 549 7.35 -9.24 -17.07
N ILE A 550 6.67 -10.38 -17.18
CA ILE A 550 7.21 -11.58 -17.84
C ILE A 550 7.46 -11.30 -19.33
N ASN A 551 6.49 -10.71 -20.02
CA ASN A 551 6.66 -10.31 -21.43
C ASN A 551 7.84 -9.36 -21.61
N ALA A 552 7.98 -8.36 -20.74
CA ALA A 552 9.04 -7.37 -20.82
C ALA A 552 10.43 -7.99 -20.64
N VAL A 553 10.63 -8.86 -19.63
CA VAL A 553 11.95 -9.47 -19.41
C VAL A 553 12.35 -10.41 -20.55
N ILE A 554 11.40 -11.15 -21.12
CA ILE A 554 11.69 -12.03 -22.27
C ILE A 554 12.06 -11.21 -23.50
N LYS A 555 11.33 -10.12 -23.81
CA LYS A 555 11.69 -9.17 -24.88
C LYS A 555 13.10 -8.57 -24.66
N ALA A 556 13.41 -8.20 -23.41
CA ALA A 556 14.72 -7.60 -23.10
C ALA A 556 15.87 -8.60 -23.28
N ILE A 557 15.71 -9.85 -22.83
CA ILE A 557 16.69 -10.92 -23.03
C ILE A 557 16.93 -11.16 -24.52
N LYS A 558 15.89 -11.06 -25.33
CA LYS A 558 15.95 -11.24 -26.77
C LYS A 558 16.46 -10.01 -27.54
N GLY A 559 16.57 -8.87 -26.89
CA GLY A 559 17.02 -7.61 -27.49
C GLY A 559 15.94 -6.89 -28.29
N GLU A 560 14.66 -7.18 -28.08
CA GLU A 560 13.52 -6.48 -28.71
C GLU A 560 13.24 -5.15 -28.01
N ILE A 561 13.58 -5.05 -26.73
CA ILE A 561 13.57 -3.80 -25.94
C ILE A 561 14.89 -3.62 -25.21
N LYS A 562 15.17 -2.40 -24.79
CA LYS A 562 16.38 -2.07 -24.01
C LYS A 562 16.19 -2.37 -22.52
N PHE A 563 17.28 -2.71 -21.83
CA PHE A 563 17.35 -2.61 -20.38
C PHE A 563 17.53 -1.13 -20.01
N GLN A 564 16.53 -0.52 -19.40
CA GLN A 564 16.58 0.92 -19.09
C GLN A 564 16.10 1.27 -17.68
N GLY A 565 15.52 0.31 -16.96
CA GLY A 565 15.15 0.49 -15.56
C GLY A 565 16.38 0.70 -14.68
N LYS A 566 16.23 1.46 -13.59
CA LYS A 566 17.26 1.69 -12.57
C LYS A 566 16.81 1.08 -11.25
N LEU A 567 17.76 0.59 -10.44
CA LEU A 567 17.43 0.08 -9.12
C LEU A 567 16.76 1.16 -8.26
N PRO A 568 15.53 0.98 -7.83
CA PRO A 568 14.87 1.93 -6.92
C PRO A 568 15.25 1.67 -5.45
N VAL A 569 16.12 0.69 -5.21
CA VAL A 569 16.61 0.29 -3.89
C VAL A 569 18.06 -0.16 -3.96
N THR A 570 18.76 -0.05 -2.84
CA THR A 570 20.14 -0.55 -2.65
C THR A 570 20.10 -2.03 -2.30
N ILE A 571 20.68 -2.88 -3.14
CA ILE A 571 20.83 -4.31 -2.85
C ILE A 571 22.02 -4.53 -1.92
N ASN A 572 23.20 -4.00 -2.26
CA ASN A 572 24.44 -4.10 -1.48
C ASN A 572 25.38 -2.91 -1.79
N ALA A 573 26.64 -2.97 -1.37
CA ALA A 573 27.61 -1.88 -1.57
C ALA A 573 27.91 -1.60 -3.05
N ASP A 574 27.82 -2.62 -3.92
CA ASP A 574 28.12 -2.52 -5.35
C ASP A 574 26.90 -2.08 -6.18
N TYR A 575 25.70 -2.48 -5.76
CA TYR A 575 24.44 -2.23 -6.47
C TYR A 575 23.52 -1.35 -5.63
N LYS A 576 23.72 -0.04 -5.73
CA LYS A 576 23.02 0.99 -4.97
C LYS A 576 21.80 1.53 -5.73
N PHE A 577 20.97 2.25 -5.02
CA PHE A 577 19.90 3.08 -5.60
C PHE A 577 20.42 3.85 -6.83
N GLY A 578 19.65 3.84 -7.91
CA GLY A 578 20.00 4.46 -9.19
C GLY A 578 20.94 3.64 -10.09
N TRP A 579 21.46 2.50 -9.63
CA TRP A 579 22.31 1.62 -10.43
C TRP A 579 21.55 0.99 -11.60
N SER A 580 22.21 0.90 -12.76
CA SER A 580 21.69 0.20 -13.95
C SER A 580 22.82 -0.10 -14.94
N ILE A 581 22.70 -1.18 -15.67
CA ILE A 581 23.46 -1.44 -16.90
C ILE A 581 22.49 -1.17 -18.06
N LEU A 582 22.69 -0.05 -18.74
CA LEU A 582 21.87 0.35 -19.88
C LEU A 582 22.33 -0.37 -21.16
N LYS A 583 21.44 -1.10 -21.84
CA LYS A 583 21.72 -1.80 -23.10
C LYS A 583 20.54 -1.80 -24.05
#